data_6d8e5475ea9fc3eb3dc6b52e860cec3d
#
_entry.id   6d8e5475ea9fc3eb3dc6b52e860cec3d
#
_cell.length_a   1.000
_cell.length_b   1.000
_cell.length_c   1.000
_cell.angle_alpha   90.00
_cell.angle_beta   90.00
_cell.angle_gamma   90.00
#
_symmetry.space_group_name_H-M   'P 1'
#
loop_
_entity.id
_entity.type
_entity.pdbx_description
1 polymer ?
#
loop_
_entity_poly.entity_id
_entity_poly.type
_entity_poly.pdbx_seq_one_letter_code
_entity_poly.pdbx_strand_id
1 'polypeptide(L)'
;ALRWAARLNLHEGVDNHFSLAVPDEDGIMRGNRFLINPYGWHWSEVTASSLVLCNEKGDVLEGDNEVEDTAFFIHSRIHIGAPHAICVLHTHMPYATSITLLKEGRLEMIEQNALMFDGRISYDDDYEGLALAEDEGNRLARKIGNKSILFMASHGVVVAGATVADAFNDLYYLERAAMFQVLAKSQGKPLRGISDRVRKETQKPVSYTHLRAHETDR
;
A
#
# COMPACT_ATOMS: atom_id res chain seq x y z
N ALA A 1 7.73 7.44 -7.43
CA ALA A 1 6.46 6.79 -7.12
C ALA A 1 5.31 7.80 -7.01
N LEU A 2 5.35 8.82 -6.13
CA LEU A 2 4.26 9.79 -5.89
C LEU A 2 3.73 10.45 -7.17
N ARG A 3 4.61 11.05 -7.99
CA ARG A 3 4.19 11.68 -9.25
C ARG A 3 3.59 10.70 -10.27
N TRP A 4 4.06 9.46 -10.29
CA TRP A 4 3.46 8.42 -11.11
C TRP A 4 2.10 7.99 -10.57
N ALA A 5 1.94 7.88 -9.25
CA ALA A 5 0.66 7.59 -8.63
C ALA A 5 -0.37 8.69 -8.98
N ALA A 6 0.02 9.97 -8.87
CA ALA A 6 -0.83 11.08 -9.30
C ALA A 6 -1.22 10.97 -10.78
N ARG A 7 -0.25 10.72 -11.67
CA ARG A 7 -0.49 10.60 -13.12
C ARG A 7 -1.41 9.43 -13.47
N LEU A 8 -1.38 8.36 -12.69
CA LEU A 8 -2.17 7.14 -12.92
C LEU A 8 -3.48 7.12 -12.13
N ASN A 9 -3.81 8.22 -11.41
CA ASN A 9 -4.99 8.33 -10.58
C ASN A 9 -5.06 7.24 -9.49
N LEU A 10 -3.93 6.99 -8.81
CA LEU A 10 -3.81 6.00 -7.73
C LEU A 10 -3.85 6.65 -6.34
N HIS A 11 -4.50 7.79 -6.18
CA HIS A 11 -4.59 8.53 -4.92
C HIS A 11 -5.90 9.30 -4.83
N GLU A 12 -6.18 9.85 -3.66
CA GLU A 12 -7.32 10.75 -3.40
C GLU A 12 -6.80 12.11 -2.94
N GLY A 13 -6.85 13.12 -3.82
CA GLY A 13 -6.47 14.49 -3.49
C GLY A 13 -5.10 14.61 -2.82
N VAL A 14 -5.11 15.03 -1.54
CA VAL A 14 -3.92 15.20 -0.69
C VAL A 14 -3.94 14.28 0.54
N ASP A 15 -4.95 13.40 0.63
CA ASP A 15 -5.24 12.61 1.85
C ASP A 15 -4.50 11.26 1.90
N ASN A 16 -3.55 11.02 1.01
CA ASN A 16 -2.83 9.76 0.93
C ASN A 16 -1.33 9.93 1.23
N HIS A 17 -0.68 8.84 1.62
CA HIS A 17 0.67 8.91 2.17
C HIS A 17 1.56 7.80 1.63
N PHE A 18 2.81 8.17 1.30
CA PHE A 18 3.87 7.21 0.97
C PHE A 18 5.04 7.44 1.91
N SER A 19 5.54 6.38 2.54
CA SER A 19 6.73 6.43 3.37
C SER A 19 7.77 5.40 2.98
N LEU A 20 9.01 5.70 3.35
CA LEU A 20 10.17 4.83 3.16
C LEU A 20 10.99 4.85 4.44
N ALA A 21 11.10 3.72 5.12
CA ALA A 21 12.00 3.57 6.24
C ALA A 21 13.45 3.80 5.80
N VAL A 22 14.23 4.48 6.64
CA VAL A 22 15.65 4.72 6.44
C VAL A 22 16.46 4.20 7.62
N PRO A 23 17.74 3.87 7.42
CA PRO A 23 18.60 3.43 8.51
C PRO A 23 18.73 4.51 9.60
N ASP A 24 18.95 4.07 10.83
CA ASP A 24 19.38 4.91 11.93
C ASP A 24 20.80 5.46 11.72
N GLU A 25 21.26 6.27 12.65
CA GLU A 25 22.61 6.85 12.62
C GLU A 25 23.73 5.79 12.67
N ASP A 26 23.43 4.61 13.23
CA ASP A 26 24.33 3.45 13.26
C ASP A 26 24.21 2.56 12.01
N GLY A 27 23.40 2.94 11.01
CA GLY A 27 23.20 2.24 9.76
C GLY A 27 22.22 1.06 9.84
N ILE A 28 21.49 0.88 10.94
CA ILE A 28 20.57 -0.24 11.14
C ILE A 28 19.14 0.18 10.77
N MET A 29 18.46 -0.67 9.98
CA MET A 29 17.06 -0.48 9.61
C MET A 29 16.14 -1.02 10.71
N ARG A 30 15.57 -0.11 11.53
CA ARG A 30 14.64 -0.45 12.63
C ARG A 30 13.21 -0.04 12.38
N GLY A 31 12.93 0.72 11.31
CA GLY A 31 11.61 1.26 11.01
C GLY A 31 11.19 2.47 11.89
N ASN A 32 12.08 2.95 12.74
CA ASN A 32 11.85 4.08 13.65
C ASN A 32 12.22 5.45 13.05
N ARG A 33 12.75 5.46 11.82
CA ARG A 33 12.98 6.66 11.01
C ARG A 33 12.49 6.40 9.59
N PHE A 34 11.78 7.35 9.02
CA PHE A 34 11.23 7.21 7.66
C PHE A 34 11.03 8.56 6.98
N LEU A 35 11.23 8.56 5.67
CA LEU A 35 10.81 9.66 4.79
C LEU A 35 9.33 9.52 4.48
N ILE A 36 8.60 10.65 4.43
CA ILE A 36 7.18 10.70 4.08
C ILE A 36 6.89 11.95 3.24
N ASN A 37 5.83 11.92 2.42
CA ASN A 37 5.39 13.10 1.69
C ASN A 37 4.84 14.19 2.63
N PRO A 38 5.00 15.47 2.28
CA PRO A 38 4.51 16.58 3.08
C PRO A 38 2.98 16.62 3.15
N TYR A 39 2.45 17.10 4.27
CA TYR A 39 1.04 17.32 4.48
C TYR A 39 0.46 18.36 3.51
N GLY A 40 -0.72 18.07 2.95
CA GLY A 40 -1.46 18.99 2.11
C GLY A 40 -0.91 19.24 0.70
N TRP A 41 0.17 18.54 0.31
CA TRP A 41 0.73 18.67 -1.03
C TRP A 41 0.12 17.64 -1.98
N HIS A 42 -0.35 18.10 -3.14
CA HIS A 42 -0.75 17.19 -4.19
C HIS A 42 0.48 16.43 -4.72
N TRP A 43 0.36 15.12 -4.94
CA TRP A 43 1.51 14.28 -5.25
C TRP A 43 2.25 14.63 -6.55
N SER A 44 1.60 15.32 -7.50
CA SER A 44 2.28 15.85 -8.71
C SER A 44 3.30 16.94 -8.39
N GLU A 45 3.18 17.59 -7.24
CA GLU A 45 4.03 18.70 -6.81
C GLU A 45 5.22 18.24 -5.95
N VAL A 46 5.12 17.05 -5.33
CA VAL A 46 6.14 16.53 -4.44
C VAL A 46 7.46 16.30 -5.16
N THR A 47 8.55 16.80 -4.56
CA THR A 47 9.94 16.62 -4.99
C THR A 47 10.73 15.85 -3.93
N ALA A 48 11.95 15.41 -4.24
CA ALA A 48 12.81 14.78 -3.24
C ALA A 48 13.11 15.73 -2.06
N SER A 49 13.31 17.02 -2.34
CA SER A 49 13.59 18.05 -1.34
C SER A 49 12.39 18.47 -0.50
N SER A 50 11.17 18.11 -0.91
CA SER A 50 9.96 18.39 -0.11
C SER A 50 9.59 17.26 0.84
N LEU A 51 10.22 16.09 0.74
CA LEU A 51 10.01 14.98 1.66
C LEU A 51 10.45 15.36 3.07
N VAL A 52 9.80 14.79 4.06
CA VAL A 52 10.07 15.03 5.49
C VAL A 52 10.64 13.75 6.09
N LEU A 53 11.74 13.86 6.81
CA LEU A 53 12.29 12.77 7.62
C LEU A 53 11.73 12.86 9.03
N CYS A 54 11.06 11.81 9.49
CA CYS A 54 10.45 11.71 10.82
C CYS A 54 11.02 10.56 11.63
N ASN A 55 10.89 10.64 12.96
CA ASN A 55 11.10 9.51 13.86
C ASN A 55 9.76 8.88 14.28
N GLU A 56 9.82 7.81 15.08
CA GLU A 56 8.67 7.07 15.60
C GLU A 56 7.81 7.86 16.62
N LYS A 57 8.25 9.04 17.04
CA LYS A 57 7.55 9.93 17.98
C LYS A 57 6.79 11.05 17.27
N GLY A 58 6.99 11.19 15.94
CA GLY A 58 6.41 12.26 15.14
C GLY A 58 7.29 13.52 15.07
N ASP A 59 8.51 13.47 15.67
CA ASP A 59 9.42 14.60 15.53
C ASP A 59 9.94 14.65 14.09
N VAL A 60 9.90 15.84 13.49
CA VAL A 60 10.54 16.11 12.20
C VAL A 60 12.04 16.24 12.45
N LEU A 61 12.84 15.36 11.85
CA LEU A 61 14.31 15.37 11.95
C LEU A 61 14.95 16.20 10.85
N GLU A 62 14.38 16.16 9.64
CA GLU A 62 14.83 16.92 8.47
C GLU A 62 13.65 17.32 7.59
N GLY A 63 13.70 18.50 6.99
CA GLY A 63 12.67 19.10 6.13
C GLY A 63 11.91 20.23 6.80
N ASP A 64 11.28 21.08 5.98
CA ASP A 64 10.58 22.29 6.43
C ASP A 64 9.05 22.15 6.41
N ASN A 65 8.55 20.96 6.04
CA ASN A 65 7.13 20.70 5.90
C ASN A 65 6.57 19.92 7.10
N GLU A 66 5.25 19.96 7.25
CA GLU A 66 4.52 19.22 8.27
C GLU A 66 4.15 17.82 7.76
N VAL A 67 3.91 16.90 8.68
CA VAL A 67 3.38 15.55 8.44
C VAL A 67 1.97 15.46 9.00
N GLU A 68 1.11 14.79 8.30
CA GLU A 68 -0.28 14.59 8.71
C GLU A 68 -0.35 13.51 9.80
N ASP A 69 -1.15 13.74 10.86
CA ASP A 69 -1.21 12.89 12.05
C ASP A 69 -1.65 11.45 11.74
N THR A 70 -2.66 11.25 10.89
CA THR A 70 -3.13 9.89 10.53
C THR A 70 -2.07 9.15 9.73
N ALA A 71 -1.35 9.86 8.85
CA ALA A 71 -0.21 9.32 8.13
C ALA A 71 0.87 8.84 9.09
N PHE A 72 1.22 9.67 10.05
CA PHE A 72 2.22 9.34 11.05
C PHE A 72 1.87 8.06 11.82
N PHE A 73 0.66 7.98 12.40
CA PHE A 73 0.26 6.81 13.20
C PHE A 73 0.17 5.53 12.39
N ILE A 74 -0.34 5.56 11.15
CA ILE A 74 -0.40 4.39 10.29
C ILE A 74 1.02 3.92 9.92
N HIS A 75 1.83 4.82 9.38
CA HIS A 75 3.12 4.47 8.78
C HIS A 75 4.16 4.08 9.84
N SER A 76 4.30 4.86 10.92
CA SER A 76 5.28 4.58 11.98
C SER A 76 5.07 3.21 12.61
N ARG A 77 3.79 2.86 12.92
CA ARG A 77 3.48 1.57 13.55
C ARG A 77 3.64 0.38 12.59
N ILE A 78 3.34 0.55 11.29
CA ILE A 78 3.57 -0.49 10.30
C ILE A 78 5.07 -0.71 10.09
N HIS A 79 5.89 0.32 9.95
CA HIS A 79 7.35 0.18 9.82
C HIS A 79 7.98 -0.56 11.01
N ILE A 80 7.54 -0.26 12.23
CA ILE A 80 8.05 -0.92 13.45
C ILE A 80 7.50 -2.33 13.59
N GLY A 81 6.20 -2.52 13.40
CA GLY A 81 5.49 -3.78 13.63
C GLY A 81 5.63 -4.83 12.53
N ALA A 82 6.02 -4.41 11.31
CA ALA A 82 6.19 -5.27 10.15
C ALA A 82 7.55 -5.00 9.48
N PRO A 83 8.65 -5.64 9.94
CA PRO A 83 10.02 -5.33 9.47
C PRO A 83 10.27 -5.52 7.97
N HIS A 84 9.41 -6.24 7.26
CA HIS A 84 9.45 -6.37 5.80
C HIS A 84 8.88 -5.14 5.07
N ALA A 85 8.13 -4.28 5.77
CA ALA A 85 7.49 -3.08 5.25
C ALA A 85 8.47 -1.89 5.25
N ILE A 86 9.53 -1.99 4.43
CA ILE A 86 10.50 -0.90 4.26
C ILE A 86 9.88 0.30 3.52
N CYS A 87 9.03 0.04 2.53
CA CYS A 87 8.20 1.04 1.86
C CYS A 87 6.73 0.77 2.18
N VAL A 88 5.99 1.79 2.59
CA VAL A 88 4.55 1.70 2.91
C VAL A 88 3.81 2.75 2.08
N LEU A 89 2.84 2.29 1.29
CA LEU A 89 2.01 3.11 0.42
C LEU A 89 0.55 2.96 0.87
N HIS A 90 -0.03 4.05 1.37
CA HIS A 90 -1.46 4.10 1.70
C HIS A 90 -2.20 4.94 0.69
N THR A 91 -3.26 4.39 0.09
CA THR A 91 -4.05 5.07 -0.92
C THR A 91 -5.54 4.72 -0.86
N HIS A 92 -6.34 5.67 -1.38
CA HIS A 92 -7.76 5.50 -1.65
C HIS A 92 -8.00 5.29 -3.16
N MET A 93 -7.25 4.39 -3.79
CA MET A 93 -7.41 4.09 -5.22
C MET A 93 -8.84 3.71 -5.57
N PRO A 94 -9.44 4.23 -6.65
CA PRO A 94 -10.88 4.12 -6.91
C PRO A 94 -11.45 2.70 -6.87
N TYR A 95 -10.81 1.76 -7.52
CA TYR A 95 -11.33 0.39 -7.63
C TYR A 95 -11.01 -0.47 -6.40
N ALA A 96 -9.80 -0.38 -5.87
CA ALA A 96 -9.45 -1.10 -4.65
C ALA A 96 -10.29 -0.60 -3.47
N THR A 97 -10.44 0.72 -3.32
CA THR A 97 -11.30 1.32 -2.29
C THR A 97 -12.76 0.90 -2.46
N SER A 98 -13.29 0.84 -3.69
CA SER A 98 -14.67 0.40 -3.90
C SER A 98 -14.94 -1.03 -3.40
N ILE A 99 -13.93 -1.90 -3.41
CA ILE A 99 -14.04 -3.25 -2.81
C ILE A 99 -14.15 -3.15 -1.29
N THR A 100 -13.45 -2.23 -0.63
CA THR A 100 -13.52 -2.06 0.82
C THR A 100 -14.88 -1.57 1.33
N LEU A 101 -15.69 -0.98 0.44
CA LEU A 101 -17.05 -0.50 0.75
C LEU A 101 -18.11 -1.63 0.74
N LEU A 102 -17.75 -2.81 0.31
CA LEU A 102 -18.64 -3.95 0.25
C LEU A 102 -18.56 -4.75 1.55
N LYS A 103 -19.73 -5.17 2.07
CA LYS A 103 -19.74 -6.15 3.16
C LYS A 103 -19.03 -7.42 2.69
N GLU A 104 -18.00 -7.83 3.45
CA GLU A 104 -17.14 -8.97 3.08
C GLU A 104 -16.44 -8.79 1.72
N GLY A 105 -16.11 -7.53 1.36
CA GLY A 105 -15.40 -7.21 0.13
C GLY A 105 -14.02 -7.88 0.08
N ARG A 106 -13.76 -8.63 -1.00
CA ARG A 106 -12.48 -9.35 -1.20
C ARG A 106 -12.02 -9.21 -2.64
N LEU A 107 -10.72 -9.07 -2.83
CA LEU A 107 -10.12 -9.25 -4.15
C LEU A 107 -10.17 -10.74 -4.51
N GLU A 108 -10.84 -11.06 -5.59
CA GLU A 108 -11.01 -12.44 -6.06
C GLU A 108 -9.90 -12.81 -7.06
N MET A 109 -9.40 -14.03 -6.96
CA MET A 109 -8.34 -14.54 -7.83
C MET A 109 -8.94 -15.03 -9.16
N ILE A 110 -9.49 -14.10 -9.97
CA ILE A 110 -10.27 -14.37 -11.17
C ILE A 110 -9.55 -14.02 -12.49
N GLU A 111 -8.39 -13.36 -12.39
CA GLU A 111 -7.57 -13.02 -13.56
C GLU A 111 -6.08 -13.09 -13.20
N GLN A 112 -5.20 -13.02 -14.21
CA GLN A 112 -3.79 -13.31 -14.08
C GLN A 112 -3.06 -12.39 -13.08
N ASN A 113 -3.32 -11.06 -13.08
CA ASN A 113 -2.64 -10.14 -12.18
C ASN A 113 -3.11 -10.32 -10.73
N ALA A 114 -4.39 -10.64 -10.50
CA ALA A 114 -4.90 -10.92 -9.16
C ALA A 114 -4.14 -12.07 -8.49
N LEU A 115 -3.68 -13.07 -9.27
CA LEU A 115 -2.91 -14.21 -8.74
C LEU A 115 -1.57 -13.80 -8.11
N MET A 116 -1.02 -12.63 -8.43
CA MET A 116 0.16 -12.08 -7.74
C MET A 116 -0.07 -11.89 -6.25
N PHE A 117 -1.31 -11.64 -5.87
CA PHE A 117 -1.71 -11.27 -4.51
C PHE A 117 -2.26 -12.45 -3.72
N ASP A 118 -2.34 -13.62 -4.31
CA ASP A 118 -2.83 -14.83 -3.66
C ASP A 118 -2.00 -15.16 -2.40
N GLY A 119 -2.68 -15.19 -1.25
CA GLY A 119 -2.04 -15.39 0.04
C GLY A 119 -1.24 -14.19 0.60
N ARG A 120 -1.19 -13.04 -0.11
CA ARG A 120 -0.45 -11.85 0.28
C ARG A 120 -1.33 -10.73 0.86
N ILE A 121 -2.66 -10.89 0.87
CA ILE A 121 -3.62 -9.90 1.34
C ILE A 121 -4.09 -10.25 2.75
N SER A 122 -4.17 -9.24 3.60
CA SER A 122 -4.92 -9.21 4.84
C SER A 122 -6.13 -8.27 4.70
N TYR A 123 -7.16 -8.52 5.49
CA TYR A 123 -8.38 -7.71 5.49
C TYR A 123 -8.68 -7.26 6.91
N ASP A 124 -8.94 -5.98 7.05
CA ASP A 124 -9.50 -5.38 8.25
C ASP A 124 -10.97 -5.05 7.96
N ASP A 125 -11.86 -5.84 8.53
CA ASP A 125 -13.31 -5.71 8.31
C ASP A 125 -13.96 -4.71 9.28
N ASP A 126 -13.18 -4.17 10.22
CA ASP A 126 -13.65 -3.24 11.24
C ASP A 126 -13.17 -1.82 10.88
N TYR A 127 -14.11 -0.89 10.72
CA TYR A 127 -13.80 0.53 10.58
C TYR A 127 -14.01 1.23 11.93
N GLU A 128 -12.90 1.62 12.56
CA GLU A 128 -12.92 2.26 13.89
C GLU A 128 -12.72 3.80 13.82
N GLY A 129 -12.78 4.37 12.62
CA GLY A 129 -12.61 5.81 12.40
C GLY A 129 -11.21 6.19 11.93
N LEU A 130 -10.82 7.44 12.17
CA LEU A 130 -9.52 7.96 11.77
C LEU A 130 -8.40 7.45 12.70
N ALA A 131 -7.24 7.15 12.14
CA ALA A 131 -6.05 6.72 12.89
C ALA A 131 -5.38 7.91 13.60
N LEU A 132 -6.03 8.44 14.63
CA LEU A 132 -5.55 9.60 15.41
C LEU A 132 -4.83 9.19 16.71
N ALA A 133 -4.53 7.91 16.88
CA ALA A 133 -3.89 7.39 18.06
C ALA A 133 -2.97 6.21 17.75
N GLU A 134 -1.98 6.02 18.61
CA GLU A 134 -1.00 4.92 18.51
C GLU A 134 -1.66 3.54 18.52
N ASP A 135 -2.72 3.37 19.29
CA ASP A 135 -3.44 2.09 19.40
C ASP A 135 -4.02 1.64 18.06
N GLU A 136 -4.57 2.56 17.27
CA GLU A 136 -5.09 2.27 15.94
C GLU A 136 -3.97 1.91 14.97
N GLY A 137 -2.87 2.65 14.97
CA GLY A 137 -1.69 2.29 14.17
C GLY A 137 -1.13 0.90 14.54
N ASN A 138 -1.05 0.57 15.83
CA ASN A 138 -0.64 -0.74 16.31
C ASN A 138 -1.64 -1.84 15.89
N ARG A 139 -2.92 -1.54 15.85
CA ARG A 139 -3.97 -2.46 15.38
C ARG A 139 -3.76 -2.79 13.90
N LEU A 140 -3.56 -1.76 13.05
CA LEU A 140 -3.31 -1.93 11.62
C LEU A 140 -1.99 -2.69 11.35
N ALA A 141 -0.94 -2.42 12.13
CA ALA A 141 0.32 -3.17 12.05
C ALA A 141 0.14 -4.67 12.39
N ARG A 142 -0.71 -4.99 13.36
CA ARG A 142 -1.08 -6.40 13.64
C ARG A 142 -1.92 -7.02 12.54
N LYS A 143 -2.86 -6.24 11.95
CA LYS A 143 -3.73 -6.71 10.86
C LYS A 143 -2.95 -7.03 9.58
N ILE A 144 -2.00 -6.20 9.20
CA ILE A 144 -1.14 -6.49 8.03
C ILE A 144 -0.25 -7.72 8.32
N GLY A 145 0.30 -7.85 9.53
CA GLY A 145 1.12 -8.98 9.96
C GLY A 145 2.30 -9.21 9.01
N ASN A 146 2.39 -10.41 8.43
CA ASN A 146 3.42 -10.78 7.45
C ASN A 146 2.96 -10.63 5.98
N LYS A 147 1.83 -9.96 5.75
CA LYS A 147 1.29 -9.73 4.40
C LYS A 147 1.84 -8.43 3.81
N SER A 148 1.80 -8.34 2.49
CA SER A 148 2.22 -7.12 1.78
C SER A 148 1.06 -6.15 1.54
N ILE A 149 -0.18 -6.58 1.70
CA ILE A 149 -1.36 -5.78 1.37
C ILE A 149 -2.37 -5.89 2.51
N LEU A 150 -2.94 -4.75 2.89
CA LEU A 150 -4.06 -4.65 3.82
C LEU A 150 -5.20 -3.89 3.15
N PHE A 151 -6.36 -4.51 3.03
CA PHE A 151 -7.63 -3.84 2.71
C PHE A 151 -8.29 -3.41 4.02
N MET A 152 -8.63 -2.13 4.13
CA MET A 152 -9.27 -1.55 5.32
C MET A 152 -10.71 -1.18 4.98
N ALA A 153 -11.68 -1.80 5.66
CA ALA A 153 -13.10 -1.57 5.43
C ALA A 153 -13.45 -0.08 5.46
N SER A 154 -14.27 0.37 4.50
CA SER A 154 -14.75 1.75 4.37
C SER A 154 -13.65 2.83 4.29
N HIS A 155 -12.40 2.45 3.95
CA HIS A 155 -11.27 3.38 3.97
C HIS A 155 -10.47 3.29 2.66
N GLY A 156 -9.55 2.34 2.55
CA GLY A 156 -8.64 2.23 1.42
C GLY A 156 -7.72 1.03 1.59
N VAL A 157 -6.51 1.13 1.03
CA VAL A 157 -5.54 0.03 1.08
C VAL A 157 -4.17 0.50 1.56
N VAL A 158 -3.44 -0.41 2.20
CA VAL A 158 -1.99 -0.29 2.45
C VAL A 158 -1.27 -1.32 1.60
N VAL A 159 -0.21 -0.90 0.93
CA VAL A 159 0.72 -1.76 0.20
C VAL A 159 2.11 -1.59 0.80
N ALA A 160 2.71 -2.69 1.24
CA ALA A 160 4.04 -2.74 1.84
C ALA A 160 5.02 -3.53 0.95
N GLY A 161 6.23 -3.03 0.81
CA GLY A 161 7.28 -3.67 0.02
C GLY A 161 8.68 -3.48 0.60
N ALA A 162 9.62 -4.30 0.14
CA ALA A 162 11.03 -4.19 0.51
C ALA A 162 11.71 -2.97 -0.14
N THR A 163 11.19 -2.51 -1.28
CA THR A 163 11.67 -1.32 -2.00
C THR A 163 10.50 -0.49 -2.48
N VAL A 164 10.77 0.78 -2.84
CA VAL A 164 9.77 1.64 -3.50
C VAL A 164 9.29 1.04 -4.82
N ALA A 165 10.18 0.39 -5.56
CA ALA A 165 9.83 -0.24 -6.84
C ALA A 165 8.86 -1.40 -6.65
N ASP A 166 9.12 -2.28 -5.68
CA ASP A 166 8.25 -3.43 -5.37
C ASP A 166 6.86 -2.97 -4.90
N ALA A 167 6.84 -2.03 -3.93
CA ALA A 167 5.59 -1.51 -3.40
C ALA A 167 4.76 -0.79 -4.48
N PHE A 168 5.40 0.00 -5.34
CA PHE A 168 4.71 0.71 -6.42
C PHE A 168 4.20 -0.24 -7.52
N ASN A 169 4.96 -1.29 -7.84
CA ASN A 169 4.53 -2.34 -8.75
C ASN A 169 3.27 -3.03 -8.22
N ASP A 170 3.30 -3.43 -6.95
CA ASP A 170 2.15 -4.06 -6.31
C ASP A 170 0.94 -3.11 -6.25
N LEU A 171 1.14 -1.84 -5.93
CA LEU A 171 0.09 -0.81 -5.92
C LEU A 171 -0.61 -0.71 -7.29
N TYR A 172 0.17 -0.61 -8.35
CA TYR A 172 -0.35 -0.50 -9.73
C TYR A 172 -1.19 -1.73 -10.12
N TYR A 173 -0.63 -2.93 -9.94
CA TYR A 173 -1.34 -4.15 -10.34
C TYR A 173 -2.51 -4.48 -9.43
N LEU A 174 -2.46 -4.09 -8.15
CA LEU A 174 -3.59 -4.21 -7.22
C LEU A 174 -4.81 -3.43 -7.73
N GLU A 175 -4.61 -2.17 -8.10
CA GLU A 175 -5.68 -1.34 -8.65
C GLU A 175 -6.18 -1.89 -9.99
N ARG A 176 -5.30 -2.40 -10.85
CA ARG A 176 -5.70 -3.04 -12.12
C ARG A 176 -6.55 -4.29 -11.89
N ALA A 177 -6.15 -5.14 -10.94
CA ALA A 177 -6.92 -6.34 -10.59
C ALA A 177 -8.29 -5.98 -9.99
N ALA A 178 -8.33 -5.01 -9.09
CA ALA A 178 -9.57 -4.47 -8.52
C ALA A 178 -10.49 -3.89 -9.59
N MET A 179 -9.94 -3.12 -10.53
CA MET A 179 -10.68 -2.56 -11.66
C MET A 179 -11.34 -3.65 -12.51
N PHE A 180 -10.59 -4.68 -12.87
CA PHE A 180 -11.14 -5.77 -13.67
C PHE A 180 -12.25 -6.52 -12.93
N GLN A 181 -12.08 -6.76 -11.64
CA GLN A 181 -13.13 -7.37 -10.80
C GLN A 181 -14.39 -6.51 -10.77
N VAL A 182 -14.27 -5.23 -10.47
CA VAL A 182 -15.44 -4.32 -10.38
C VAL A 182 -16.17 -4.24 -11.72
N LEU A 183 -15.43 -4.03 -12.82
CA LEU A 183 -16.00 -3.95 -14.16
C LEU A 183 -16.64 -5.28 -14.61
N ALA A 184 -16.05 -6.42 -14.27
CA ALA A 184 -16.65 -7.72 -14.59
C ALA A 184 -17.94 -7.96 -13.80
N LYS A 185 -17.94 -7.64 -12.49
CA LYS A 185 -19.13 -7.80 -11.63
C LYS A 185 -20.27 -6.86 -12.02
N SER A 186 -19.96 -5.65 -12.49
CA SER A 186 -20.98 -4.67 -12.92
C SER A 186 -21.82 -5.17 -14.11
N GLN A 187 -21.36 -6.18 -14.85
CA GLN A 187 -22.12 -6.78 -15.96
C GLN A 187 -23.26 -7.70 -15.49
N GLY A 188 -23.37 -7.99 -14.19
CA GLY A 188 -24.44 -8.83 -13.64
C GLY A 188 -24.42 -10.30 -14.09
N LYS A 189 -23.29 -10.76 -14.63
CA LYS A 189 -23.10 -12.16 -15.06
C LYS A 189 -22.16 -12.90 -14.12
N PRO A 190 -22.30 -14.25 -14.01
CA PRO A 190 -21.36 -15.05 -13.24
C PRO A 190 -19.91 -14.87 -13.73
N LEU A 191 -18.96 -14.75 -12.80
CA LEU A 191 -17.55 -14.69 -13.12
C LEU A 191 -17.04 -16.08 -13.54
N ARG A 192 -16.06 -16.07 -14.47
CA ARG A 192 -15.33 -17.28 -14.83
C ARG A 192 -14.24 -17.51 -13.78
N GLY A 193 -14.37 -18.54 -12.97
CA GLY A 193 -13.33 -18.91 -12.00
C GLY A 193 -12.06 -19.46 -12.66
N ILE A 194 -10.95 -19.38 -11.91
CA ILE A 194 -9.69 -20.06 -12.22
C ILE A 194 -9.61 -21.29 -11.31
N SER A 195 -9.32 -22.47 -11.88
CA SER A 195 -9.22 -23.70 -11.08
C SER A 195 -8.03 -23.62 -10.12
N ASP A 196 -8.15 -24.26 -8.94
CA ASP A 196 -7.08 -24.28 -7.93
C ASP A 196 -5.74 -24.79 -8.46
N ARG A 197 -5.77 -25.78 -9.40
CA ARG A 197 -4.57 -26.26 -10.06
C ARG A 197 -3.87 -25.14 -10.84
N VAL A 198 -4.61 -24.47 -11.73
CA VAL A 198 -4.05 -23.37 -12.55
C VAL A 198 -3.61 -22.21 -11.69
N ARG A 199 -4.37 -21.85 -10.64
CA ARG A 199 -4.04 -20.82 -9.67
C ARG A 199 -2.67 -21.08 -9.04
N LYS A 200 -2.44 -22.29 -8.51
CA LYS A 200 -1.14 -22.67 -7.88
C LYS A 200 0.02 -22.71 -8.88
N GLU A 201 -0.22 -23.17 -10.11
CA GLU A 201 0.79 -23.23 -11.16
C GLU A 201 1.20 -21.83 -11.68
N THR A 202 0.26 -20.88 -11.68
CA THR A 202 0.46 -19.53 -12.25
C THR A 202 1.02 -18.53 -11.25
N GLN A 203 0.72 -18.67 -9.96
CA GLN A 203 1.09 -17.71 -8.91
C GLN A 203 2.60 -17.37 -8.89
N LYS A 204 3.48 -18.36 -8.90
CA LYS A 204 4.94 -18.17 -8.84
C LYS A 204 5.51 -17.51 -10.09
N PRO A 205 5.21 -17.99 -11.33
CA PRO A 205 5.68 -17.34 -12.56
C PRO A 205 5.26 -15.89 -12.70
N VAL A 206 4.01 -15.55 -12.37
CA VAL A 206 3.50 -14.17 -12.50
C VAL A 206 4.26 -13.23 -11.55
N SER A 207 4.39 -13.60 -10.28
CA SER A 207 5.13 -12.80 -9.29
C SER A 207 6.59 -12.56 -9.71
N TYR A 208 7.25 -13.56 -10.32
CA TYR A 208 8.64 -13.46 -10.76
C TYR A 208 8.82 -12.61 -12.03
N THR A 209 7.89 -12.70 -12.98
CA THR A 209 7.98 -11.96 -14.26
C THR A 209 7.87 -10.47 -14.05
N HIS A 210 7.03 -10.02 -13.11
CA HIS A 210 6.88 -8.59 -12.82
C HIS A 210 8.09 -7.99 -12.12
N LEU A 211 8.79 -8.72 -11.26
CA LEU A 211 10.02 -8.27 -10.60
C LEU A 211 11.19 -8.05 -11.59
N ARG A 212 11.33 -8.88 -12.64
CA ARG A 212 12.40 -8.75 -13.62
C ARG A 212 12.27 -7.56 -14.58
N ALA A 213 11.08 -7.01 -14.77
CA ALA A 213 10.88 -5.87 -15.66
C ALA A 213 11.64 -4.60 -15.21
N HIS A 214 12.05 -4.54 -13.93
CA HIS A 214 12.80 -3.43 -13.36
C HIS A 214 14.32 -3.61 -13.32
N GLU A 215 14.85 -4.79 -13.69
CA GLU A 215 16.28 -5.08 -13.67
C GLU A 215 17.00 -4.75 -15.01
N THR A 216 16.29 -4.39 -16.06
CA THR A 216 16.84 -4.23 -17.41
C THR A 216 17.26 -2.81 -17.78
N ASP A 217 17.09 -1.82 -16.91
CA ASP A 217 17.57 -0.45 -17.08
C ASP A 217 18.82 -0.17 -16.22
N ARG A 218 19.94 -0.84 -16.57
CA ARG A 218 21.30 -0.44 -16.20
C ARG A 218 22.15 -0.16 -17.42
#